data_992ab0c214a6723e59c5d1e062ea520c
#
_entry.id   992ab0c214a6723e59c5d1e062ea520c
#
_cell.length_a   1.000
_cell.length_b   1.000
_cell.length_c   1.000
_cell.angle_alpha   90.00
_cell.angle_beta   90.00
_cell.angle_gamma   90.00
#
_symmetry.space_group_name_H-M   'P 1'
#
loop_
_entity.id
_entity.type
_entity.pdbx_description
1 polymer ?
#
loop_
_entity_poly.entity_id
_entity_poly.type
_entity_poly.pdbx_seq_one_letter_code
_entity_poly.pdbx_strand_id
1 'polypeptide(L)'
;MSKQKYQKQRDLVEHWGSFDNVFLAKVDDYSLLPFLKSSDLMISDASSAIIEFAALNKPVLWCTFLQLRWNYKGIFSYRFKARMDKDYDDYGQIAKTANSYDEMVSKAKNLLNSDFKTSSNARKYLEKLAGVLDGNSSKRIVTFLLENC
;
A
#
# COMPACT_ATOMS: atom_id res chain seq x y z
N MET A 1 1.87 -1.32 25.90
CA MET A 1 1.03 -2.18 25.03
C MET A 1 0.29 -3.17 25.91
N SER A 2 -1.04 -3.36 25.77
CA SER A 2 -1.77 -4.28 26.67
C SER A 2 -1.39 -5.74 26.39
N LYS A 3 -1.37 -6.60 27.44
CA LYS A 3 -1.08 -8.05 27.31
C LYS A 3 -1.94 -8.73 26.22
N GLN A 4 -3.20 -8.35 26.08
CA GLN A 4 -4.12 -8.86 25.07
C GLN A 4 -3.71 -8.54 23.62
N LYS A 5 -3.15 -7.34 23.35
CA LYS A 5 -2.65 -7.00 21.99
C LYS A 5 -1.43 -7.83 21.64
N TYR A 6 -0.53 -8.01 22.60
CA TYR A 6 0.66 -8.84 22.41
C TYR A 6 0.32 -10.30 22.12
N GLN A 7 -0.66 -10.87 22.86
CA GLN A 7 -1.13 -12.24 22.64
C GLN A 7 -1.71 -12.40 21.23
N LYS A 8 -2.65 -11.54 20.84
CA LYS A 8 -3.23 -11.59 19.48
C LYS A 8 -2.20 -11.48 18.36
N GLN A 9 -1.16 -10.68 18.54
CA GLN A 9 -0.09 -10.58 17.56
C GLN A 9 0.72 -11.87 17.47
N ARG A 10 1.02 -12.49 18.59
CA ARG A 10 1.69 -13.81 18.62
C ARG A 10 0.85 -14.88 17.93
N ASP A 11 -0.44 -14.97 18.25
CA ASP A 11 -1.36 -15.94 17.67
C ASP A 11 -1.42 -15.79 16.13
N LEU A 12 -1.43 -14.55 15.63
CA LEU A 12 -1.37 -14.27 14.18
C LEU A 12 -0.05 -14.72 13.56
N VAL A 13 1.08 -14.40 14.18
CA VAL A 13 2.41 -14.81 13.68
C VAL A 13 2.54 -16.34 13.69
N GLU A 14 2.08 -17.01 14.73
CA GLU A 14 2.09 -18.47 14.83
C GLU A 14 1.20 -19.12 13.77
N HIS A 15 -0.03 -18.59 13.61
CA HIS A 15 -0.97 -19.08 12.59
C HIS A 15 -0.41 -18.94 11.17
N TRP A 16 0.00 -17.73 10.78
CA TRP A 16 0.49 -17.51 9.42
C TRP A 16 1.87 -18.13 9.17
N GLY A 17 2.72 -18.20 10.19
CA GLY A 17 4.03 -18.84 10.10
C GLY A 17 3.97 -20.36 9.98
N SER A 18 2.80 -20.99 10.18
CA SER A 18 2.61 -22.44 9.99
C SER A 18 2.43 -22.83 8.51
N PHE A 19 2.32 -21.89 7.60
CA PHE A 19 2.15 -22.15 6.17
C PHE A 19 3.48 -22.00 5.44
N ASP A 20 3.89 -23.00 4.67
CA ASP A 20 5.16 -23.01 3.93
C ASP A 20 5.26 -21.94 2.85
N ASN A 21 4.11 -21.45 2.34
CA ASN A 21 4.01 -20.42 1.30
C ASN A 21 3.82 -19.00 1.86
N VAL A 22 3.99 -18.82 3.18
CA VAL A 22 3.86 -17.51 3.83
C VAL A 22 5.21 -17.05 4.36
N PHE A 23 5.64 -15.87 3.96
CA PHE A 23 6.77 -15.17 4.53
C PHE A 23 6.28 -14.04 5.44
N LEU A 24 6.69 -14.05 6.69
CA LEU A 24 6.42 -12.98 7.64
C LEU A 24 7.69 -12.14 7.83
N ALA A 25 7.62 -10.86 7.46
CA ALA A 25 8.71 -9.92 7.72
C ALA A 25 8.98 -9.83 9.23
N LYS A 26 10.25 -9.87 9.61
CA LYS A 26 10.69 -9.75 11.01
C LYS A 26 10.67 -8.30 11.46
N VAL A 27 10.70 -8.08 12.78
CA VAL A 27 10.73 -6.73 13.38
C VAL A 27 11.95 -5.92 12.90
N ASP A 28 13.04 -6.60 12.53
CA ASP A 28 14.29 -5.97 12.07
C ASP A 28 14.31 -5.74 10.54
N ASP A 29 13.28 -6.16 9.82
CA ASP A 29 13.13 -5.90 8.38
C ASP A 29 12.53 -4.49 8.17
N TYR A 30 13.35 -3.46 8.32
CA TYR A 30 12.90 -2.06 8.23
C TYR A 30 12.66 -1.56 6.81
N SER A 31 13.15 -2.28 5.80
CA SER A 31 13.03 -1.84 4.40
C SER A 31 11.87 -2.52 3.70
N LEU A 32 10.93 -1.74 3.20
CA LEU A 32 9.82 -2.22 2.36
C LEU A 32 10.26 -2.50 0.91
N LEU A 33 11.34 -1.87 0.44
CA LEU A 33 11.76 -1.91 -0.96
C LEU A 33 12.00 -3.32 -1.53
N PRO A 34 12.65 -4.27 -0.83
CA PRO A 34 12.80 -5.63 -1.35
C PRO A 34 11.46 -6.31 -1.63
N PHE A 35 10.47 -6.11 -0.74
CA PHE A 35 9.13 -6.69 -0.89
C PHE A 35 8.37 -6.04 -2.06
N LEU A 36 8.42 -4.72 -2.19
CA LEU A 36 7.82 -4.02 -3.32
C LEU A 36 8.41 -4.50 -4.65
N LYS A 37 9.71 -4.73 -4.70
CA LYS A 37 10.41 -5.18 -5.91
C LYS A 37 10.08 -6.62 -6.28
N SER A 38 10.00 -7.53 -5.32
CA SER A 38 9.79 -8.97 -5.55
C SER A 38 8.33 -9.38 -5.71
N SER A 39 7.37 -8.57 -5.23
CA SER A 39 5.95 -8.92 -5.30
C SER A 39 5.33 -8.59 -6.66
N ASP A 40 4.40 -9.41 -7.11
CA ASP A 40 3.64 -9.22 -8.36
C ASP A 40 2.31 -8.48 -8.15
N LEU A 41 1.79 -8.48 -6.93
CA LEU A 41 0.55 -7.81 -6.53
C LEU A 41 0.70 -7.27 -5.12
N MET A 42 0.20 -6.06 -4.87
CA MET A 42 0.01 -5.53 -3.52
C MET A 42 -1.46 -5.56 -3.13
N ILE A 43 -1.75 -6.13 -1.97
CA ILE A 43 -3.06 -6.03 -1.31
C ILE A 43 -2.88 -5.17 -0.06
N SER A 44 -3.58 -4.05 0.01
CA SER A 44 -3.39 -3.08 1.09
C SER A 44 -4.70 -2.39 1.47
N ASP A 45 -4.69 -1.76 2.63
CA ASP A 45 -5.70 -0.79 3.06
C ASP A 45 -5.22 0.65 2.79
N ALA A 46 -5.37 1.55 3.73
CA ALA A 46 -4.94 2.95 3.64
C ALA A 46 -3.44 3.12 3.91
N SER A 47 -2.59 2.98 2.90
CA SER A 47 -1.14 3.10 3.03
C SER A 47 -0.49 3.85 1.86
N SER A 48 0.46 4.74 2.16
CA SER A 48 1.29 5.42 1.14
C SER A 48 2.11 4.44 0.28
N ALA A 49 2.36 3.23 0.77
CA ALA A 49 3.02 2.17 0.01
C ALA A 49 2.25 1.80 -1.29
N ILE A 50 0.94 2.08 -1.35
CA ILE A 50 0.13 1.95 -2.57
C ILE A 50 0.72 2.78 -3.71
N ILE A 51 1.10 4.03 -3.43
CA ILE A 51 1.69 4.95 -4.42
C ILE A 51 3.04 4.41 -4.90
N GLU A 52 3.88 3.98 -3.96
CA GLU A 52 5.20 3.43 -4.27
C GLU A 52 5.11 2.17 -5.15
N PHE A 53 4.20 1.25 -4.81
CA PHE A 53 4.02 0.01 -5.58
C PHE A 53 3.42 0.27 -6.97
N ALA A 54 2.41 1.14 -7.07
CA ALA A 54 1.82 1.52 -8.35
C ALA A 54 2.84 2.24 -9.26
N ALA A 55 3.77 3.01 -8.69
CA ALA A 55 4.85 3.66 -9.42
C ALA A 55 5.81 2.66 -10.09
N LEU A 56 5.89 1.42 -9.60
CA LEU A 56 6.65 0.32 -10.22
C LEU A 56 5.90 -0.33 -11.40
N ASN A 57 4.78 0.22 -11.83
CA ASN A 57 3.90 -0.32 -12.89
C ASN A 57 3.34 -1.71 -12.52
N LYS A 58 3.04 -1.93 -11.24
CA LYS A 58 2.51 -3.17 -10.70
C LYS A 58 1.08 -2.99 -10.17
N PRO A 59 0.24 -4.05 -10.21
CA PRO A 59 -1.15 -3.96 -9.79
C PRO A 59 -1.28 -3.81 -8.27
N VAL A 60 -2.15 -2.90 -7.86
CA VAL A 60 -2.55 -2.71 -6.46
C VAL A 60 -4.02 -3.04 -6.29
N LEU A 61 -4.34 -3.79 -5.25
CA LEU A 61 -5.69 -4.06 -4.79
C LEU A 61 -5.92 -3.36 -3.44
N TRP A 62 -6.77 -2.34 -3.45
CA TRP A 62 -7.10 -1.54 -2.28
C TRP A 62 -8.36 -2.08 -1.60
N CYS A 63 -8.21 -2.57 -0.36
CA CYS A 63 -9.30 -3.12 0.45
C CYS A 63 -10.02 -2.01 1.21
N THR A 64 -11.25 -1.66 0.77
CA THR A 64 -12.07 -0.62 1.39
C THR A 64 -13.04 -1.17 2.45
N PHE A 65 -13.15 -2.49 2.58
CA PHE A 65 -14.07 -3.16 3.50
C PHE A 65 -13.53 -3.30 4.94
N LEU A 66 -12.26 -2.96 5.18
CA LEU A 66 -11.67 -3.04 6.51
C LEU A 66 -12.31 -2.00 7.43
N GLN A 67 -12.82 -2.47 8.55
CA GLN A 67 -13.56 -1.61 9.47
C GLN A 67 -12.63 -0.79 10.36
N LEU A 68 -12.90 0.52 10.39
CA LEU A 68 -12.28 1.40 11.38
C LEU A 68 -12.60 0.95 12.81
N ARG A 69 -11.65 1.16 13.73
CA ARG A 69 -11.89 0.98 15.15
C ARG A 69 -13.02 1.90 15.62
N TRP A 70 -13.74 1.49 16.67
CA TRP A 70 -14.87 2.24 17.22
C TRP A 70 -14.56 3.71 17.53
N ASN A 71 -13.32 4.01 17.98
CA ASN A 71 -12.85 5.36 18.31
C ASN A 71 -12.62 6.27 17.07
N TYR A 72 -12.87 5.77 15.87
CA TYR A 72 -12.86 6.50 14.61
C TYR A 72 -14.22 6.45 13.90
N LYS A 73 -15.27 5.89 14.55
CA LYS A 73 -16.63 5.78 14.00
C LYS A 73 -17.56 6.84 14.59
N GLY A 74 -18.67 7.10 13.91
CA GLY A 74 -19.72 8.01 14.36
C GLY A 74 -19.20 9.43 14.62
N ILE A 75 -19.48 9.96 15.80
CA ILE A 75 -19.07 11.32 16.21
C ILE A 75 -17.53 11.50 16.24
N PHE A 76 -16.75 10.43 16.31
CA PHE A 76 -15.28 10.47 16.29
C PHE A 76 -14.67 10.34 14.89
N SER A 77 -15.48 10.28 13.83
CA SER A 77 -15.02 10.15 12.45
C SER A 77 -14.09 11.29 12.00
N TYR A 78 -14.22 12.49 12.60
CA TYR A 78 -13.33 13.61 12.33
C TYR A 78 -11.86 13.30 12.65
N ARG A 79 -11.59 12.42 13.64
CA ARG A 79 -10.22 11.99 13.98
C ARG A 79 -9.57 11.18 12.87
N PHE A 80 -10.36 10.39 12.16
CA PHE A 80 -9.87 9.65 11.00
C PHE A 80 -9.59 10.61 9.84
N LYS A 81 -10.57 11.46 9.51
CA LYS A 81 -10.44 12.47 8.43
C LYS A 81 -9.26 13.42 8.64
N ALA A 82 -8.98 13.81 9.90
CA ALA A 82 -7.84 14.67 10.22
C ALA A 82 -6.46 13.99 10.08
N ARG A 83 -6.43 12.65 10.06
CA ARG A 83 -5.20 11.85 9.90
C ARG A 83 -4.95 11.36 8.48
N MET A 84 -6.02 11.26 7.69
CA MET A 84 -5.91 10.81 6.32
C MET A 84 -5.50 11.95 5.41
N ASP A 85 -4.65 11.64 4.45
CA ASP A 85 -4.33 12.56 3.37
C ASP A 85 -5.60 12.87 2.57
N LYS A 86 -5.68 14.07 2.02
CA LYS A 86 -6.80 14.50 1.16
C LYS A 86 -6.90 13.64 -0.11
N ASP A 87 -5.76 13.10 -0.56
CA ASP A 87 -5.68 12.25 -1.75
C ASP A 87 -6.09 10.79 -1.48
N TYR A 88 -6.44 10.44 -0.22
CA TYR A 88 -6.88 9.07 0.10
C TYR A 88 -8.07 8.59 -0.71
N ASP A 89 -9.06 9.46 -0.92
CA ASP A 89 -10.28 9.13 -1.68
C ASP A 89 -9.96 8.90 -3.18
N ASP A 90 -8.82 9.39 -3.65
CA ASP A 90 -8.38 9.30 -5.04
C ASP A 90 -7.52 8.04 -5.34
N TYR A 91 -7.19 7.22 -4.34
CA TYR A 91 -6.40 5.99 -4.54
C TYR A 91 -7.04 5.02 -5.54
N GLY A 92 -8.36 5.10 -5.74
CA GLY A 92 -9.07 4.38 -6.79
C GLY A 92 -8.59 4.69 -8.22
N GLN A 93 -7.85 5.78 -8.44
CA GLN A 93 -7.26 6.11 -9.74
C GLN A 93 -6.05 5.24 -10.07
N ILE A 94 -5.34 4.73 -9.06
CA ILE A 94 -4.09 3.96 -9.19
C ILE A 94 -4.20 2.53 -8.67
N ALA A 95 -5.29 2.19 -7.97
CA ALA A 95 -5.54 0.88 -7.41
C ALA A 95 -6.93 0.38 -7.80
N LYS A 96 -7.09 -0.94 -7.92
CA LYS A 96 -8.41 -1.56 -8.00
C LYS A 96 -8.97 -1.69 -6.60
N THR A 97 -10.23 -1.28 -6.39
CA THR A 97 -10.89 -1.39 -5.08
C THR A 97 -11.53 -2.75 -4.89
N ALA A 98 -11.51 -3.27 -3.66
CA ALA A 98 -12.28 -4.40 -3.23
C ALA A 98 -13.13 -4.02 -2.01
N ASN A 99 -14.44 -4.28 -2.07
CA ASN A 99 -15.40 -3.89 -1.04
C ASN A 99 -15.84 -5.07 -0.15
N SER A 100 -15.32 -6.26 -0.42
CA SER A 100 -15.49 -7.47 0.38
C SER A 100 -14.30 -8.41 0.24
N TYR A 101 -14.24 -9.41 1.13
CA TYR A 101 -13.21 -10.45 1.07
C TYR A 101 -13.30 -11.28 -0.24
N ASP A 102 -14.51 -11.68 -0.63
CA ASP A 102 -14.72 -12.47 -1.84
C ASP A 102 -14.35 -11.70 -3.10
N GLU A 103 -14.69 -10.41 -3.13
CA GLU A 103 -14.29 -9.51 -4.21
C GLU A 103 -12.75 -9.34 -4.26
N MET A 104 -12.10 -9.22 -3.11
CA MET A 104 -10.64 -9.16 -3.01
C MET A 104 -9.99 -10.42 -3.59
N VAL A 105 -10.45 -11.61 -3.20
CA VAL A 105 -9.91 -12.89 -3.69
C VAL A 105 -10.10 -13.03 -5.20
N SER A 106 -11.29 -12.71 -5.72
CA SER A 106 -11.61 -12.77 -7.14
C SER A 106 -10.74 -11.80 -7.95
N LYS A 107 -10.64 -10.54 -7.52
CA LYS A 107 -9.84 -9.52 -8.20
C LYS A 107 -8.34 -9.81 -8.13
N ALA A 108 -7.85 -10.34 -7.00
CA ALA A 108 -6.44 -10.72 -6.87
C ALA A 108 -6.07 -11.80 -7.90
N LYS A 109 -6.90 -12.86 -8.04
CA LYS A 109 -6.69 -13.90 -9.05
C LYS A 109 -6.67 -13.33 -10.47
N ASN A 110 -7.61 -12.44 -10.78
CA ASN A 110 -7.69 -11.83 -12.10
C ASN A 110 -6.46 -10.94 -12.41
N LEU A 111 -6.00 -10.15 -11.43
CA LEU A 111 -4.84 -9.29 -11.60
C LEU A 111 -3.55 -10.08 -11.79
N LEU A 112 -3.36 -11.17 -11.04
CA LEU A 112 -2.19 -12.04 -11.17
C LEU A 112 -2.13 -12.80 -12.51
N ASN A 113 -3.29 -13.08 -13.12
CA ASN A 113 -3.39 -13.78 -14.40
C ASN A 113 -3.48 -12.84 -15.62
N SER A 114 -3.45 -11.52 -15.40
CA SER A 114 -3.55 -10.52 -16.46
C SER A 114 -2.20 -9.93 -16.84
N ASP A 115 -2.05 -9.50 -18.10
CA ASP A 115 -0.95 -8.61 -18.52
C ASP A 115 -1.28 -7.18 -18.05
N PHE A 116 -1.04 -6.92 -16.74
CA PHE A 116 -1.37 -5.63 -16.13
C PHE A 116 -0.48 -4.52 -16.69
N LYS A 117 -1.12 -3.41 -17.08
CA LYS A 117 -0.44 -2.16 -17.46
C LYS A 117 -1.13 -0.99 -16.79
N THR A 118 -0.34 -0.13 -16.19
CA THR A 118 -0.84 1.14 -15.63
C THR A 118 -1.43 2.00 -16.75
N SER A 119 -2.66 2.45 -16.57
CA SER A 119 -3.31 3.34 -17.53
C SER A 119 -2.61 4.71 -17.60
N SER A 120 -2.77 5.42 -18.73
CA SER A 120 -2.20 6.77 -18.89
C SER A 120 -2.71 7.76 -17.85
N ASN A 121 -3.96 7.63 -17.43
CA ASN A 121 -4.55 8.50 -16.38
C ASN A 121 -3.95 8.17 -15.01
N ALA A 122 -3.81 6.89 -14.66
CA ALA A 122 -3.14 6.47 -13.43
C ALA A 122 -1.68 6.94 -13.41
N ARG A 123 -0.97 6.85 -14.54
CA ARG A 123 0.40 7.34 -14.65
C ARG A 123 0.52 8.83 -14.40
N LYS A 124 -0.35 9.65 -15.01
CA LYS A 124 -0.40 11.10 -14.78
C LYS A 124 -0.70 11.44 -13.31
N TYR A 125 -1.61 10.69 -12.69
CA TYR A 125 -1.94 10.89 -11.28
C TYR A 125 -0.74 10.52 -10.38
N LEU A 126 -0.05 9.42 -10.64
CA LEU A 126 1.17 9.04 -9.93
C LEU A 126 2.28 10.11 -10.07
N GLU A 127 2.47 10.67 -11.26
CA GLU A 127 3.45 11.73 -11.51
C GLU A 127 3.10 13.03 -10.78
N LYS A 128 1.80 13.32 -10.59
CA LYS A 128 1.36 14.45 -9.74
C LYS A 128 1.73 14.24 -8.27
N LEU A 129 1.65 12.99 -7.76
CA LEU A 129 1.91 12.67 -6.35
C LEU A 129 3.41 12.48 -6.06
N ALA A 130 4.11 11.76 -6.92
CA ALA A 130 5.48 11.29 -6.69
C ALA A 130 6.54 12.00 -7.57
N GLY A 131 6.11 12.88 -8.47
CA GLY A 131 6.98 13.51 -9.45
C GLY A 131 7.35 12.57 -10.60
N VAL A 132 8.41 12.92 -11.34
CA VAL A 132 8.83 12.15 -12.52
C VAL A 132 9.34 10.77 -12.12
N LEU A 133 8.69 9.73 -12.65
CA LEU A 133 8.95 8.31 -12.35
C LEU A 133 10.00 7.71 -13.29
N ASP A 134 11.21 8.25 -13.30
CA ASP A 134 12.32 7.86 -14.18
C ASP A 134 13.54 7.28 -13.44
N GLY A 135 13.42 7.11 -12.11
CA GLY A 135 14.51 6.62 -11.26
C GLY A 135 15.64 7.62 -10.99
N ASN A 136 15.54 8.86 -11.48
CA ASN A 136 16.61 9.87 -11.38
C ASN A 136 16.38 10.91 -10.28
N SER A 137 15.48 10.71 -9.34
CA SER A 137 15.14 11.68 -8.29
C SER A 137 16.35 12.06 -7.44
N SER A 138 17.14 11.09 -6.99
CA SER A 138 18.37 11.35 -6.22
C SER A 138 19.38 12.16 -7.01
N LYS A 139 19.55 11.87 -8.32
CA LYS A 139 20.45 12.63 -9.19
C LYS A 139 20.01 14.09 -9.30
N ARG A 140 18.70 14.34 -9.50
CA ARG A 140 18.17 15.72 -9.55
C ARG A 140 18.42 16.47 -8.24
N ILE A 141 18.23 15.83 -7.09
CA ILE A 141 18.50 16.44 -5.78
C ILE A 141 19.97 16.80 -5.66
N VAL A 142 20.87 15.88 -5.96
CA VAL A 142 22.33 16.12 -5.89
C VAL A 142 22.74 17.26 -6.82
N THR A 143 22.26 17.25 -8.08
CA THR A 143 22.55 18.33 -9.03
C THR A 143 22.07 19.68 -8.50
N PHE A 144 20.83 19.75 -8.01
CA PHE A 144 20.28 20.99 -7.44
C PHE A 144 21.14 21.51 -6.26
N LEU A 145 21.56 20.63 -5.36
CA LEU A 145 22.40 21.03 -4.21
C LEU A 145 23.77 21.55 -4.67
N LEU A 146 24.40 20.90 -5.66
CA LEU A 146 25.70 21.32 -6.17
C LEU A 146 25.62 22.66 -6.92
N GLU A 147 24.51 23.00 -7.54
CA GLU A 147 24.31 24.25 -8.28
C GLU A 147 23.87 25.43 -7.38
N ASN A 148 23.35 25.17 -6.17
CA ASN A 148 22.75 26.19 -5.31
C ASN A 148 23.38 26.28 -3.89
N CYS A 149 24.41 25.50 -3.60
CA CYS A 149 25.23 25.57 -2.39
C CYS A 149 26.69 25.89 -2.73
#